data_7bce0013bd009679d8385aa172bac7ad
#
_entry.id   7bce0013bd009679d8385aa172bac7ad
#
_cell.length_a   1.000
_cell.length_b   1.000
_cell.length_c   1.000
_cell.angle_alpha   90.00
_cell.angle_beta   90.00
_cell.angle_gamma   90.00
#
_symmetry.space_group_name_H-M   'P 1'
#
loop_
_entity.id
_entity.type
_entity.pdbx_description
1 polymer ?
#
loop_
_entity_poly.entity_id
_entity_poly.type
_entity_poly.pdbx_seq_one_letter_code
_entity_poly.pdbx_strand_id
1 'polypeptide(L)'
;DGIVKRENLKKTIYFLIKSHQCKEKEYADFTPGTESHFELSEILKEQVWKVHPKDAWEKVKAARRMERASACDYMEHIFDYFVEAHGDRSFRDDPAIIGGIGFLDGQPVTVIADHKGKDIKECQMRNYGMPMPEGYRKALRLMKQAEKFHRPIISFVNTSGAFPGIEAEERGQGEAIAHNLKEMAALKVPVLCIFIGEGGSGGALATGLGNEVWMLENATYSILSPEGFASILWKDSGRAKEASEVMRITAQDLKQLHVIEKIIPEFGGADSSTAEAIAGYLKEQIKEFLEKYRGMSGDRIAAQRYERFRKF
;
A
#
# COMPACT_ATOMS: atom_id res chain seq x y z
N ASP A 1 -11.29 4.30 -22.56
CA ASP A 1 -10.47 5.13 -23.47
C ASP A 1 -9.45 5.89 -22.64
N GLY A 2 -8.30 5.23 -22.40
CA GLY A 2 -7.22 5.78 -21.57
C GLY A 2 -6.19 6.52 -22.41
N ILE A 3 -6.41 7.79 -22.69
CA ILE A 3 -5.35 8.65 -23.22
C ILE A 3 -4.43 9.00 -22.04
N VAL A 4 -3.30 8.29 -21.96
CA VAL A 4 -2.19 8.68 -21.09
C VAL A 4 -1.68 10.03 -21.59
N LYS A 5 -1.79 11.09 -20.80
CA LYS A 5 -1.29 12.42 -21.17
C LYS A 5 0.19 12.32 -21.53
N ARG A 6 0.61 12.97 -22.62
CA ARG A 6 1.96 12.97 -23.19
C ARG A 6 3.09 13.21 -22.16
N GLU A 7 2.82 13.98 -21.12
CA GLU A 7 3.78 14.23 -20.01
C GLU A 7 4.03 13.02 -19.12
N ASN A 8 3.01 12.20 -18.87
CA ASN A 8 3.15 10.99 -18.05
C ASN A 8 3.96 9.92 -18.80
N LEU A 9 3.79 9.83 -20.12
CA LEU A 9 4.58 8.93 -20.95
C LEU A 9 6.07 9.30 -20.95
N LYS A 10 6.40 10.60 -21.05
CA LYS A 10 7.79 11.09 -20.98
C LYS A 10 8.45 10.80 -19.64
N LYS A 11 7.72 10.96 -18.53
CA LYS A 11 8.21 10.65 -17.18
C LYS A 11 8.45 9.14 -17.02
N THR A 12 7.53 8.31 -17.48
CA THR A 12 7.67 6.84 -17.45
C THR A 12 8.86 6.37 -18.28
N ILE A 13 9.06 6.92 -19.48
CA ILE A 13 10.23 6.61 -20.33
C ILE A 13 11.52 7.07 -19.66
N TYR A 14 11.56 8.25 -19.06
CA TYR A 14 12.72 8.77 -18.35
C TYR A 14 13.10 7.87 -17.15
N PHE A 15 12.12 7.38 -16.40
CA PHE A 15 12.34 6.44 -15.31
C PHE A 15 12.85 5.08 -15.80
N LEU A 16 12.31 4.54 -16.88
CA LEU A 16 12.77 3.28 -17.48
C LEU A 16 14.21 3.36 -17.99
N ILE A 17 14.61 4.47 -18.59
CA ILE A 17 15.98 4.72 -19.05
C ILE A 17 16.94 4.83 -17.86
N LYS A 18 16.54 5.57 -16.80
CA LYS A 18 17.37 5.75 -15.60
C LYS A 18 17.51 4.48 -14.76
N SER A 19 16.53 3.59 -14.78
CA SER A 19 16.55 2.32 -14.03
C SER A 19 17.41 1.21 -14.69
N HIS A 20 18.19 1.50 -15.72
CA HIS A 20 19.07 0.55 -16.43
C HIS A 20 18.35 -0.66 -17.07
N GLN A 21 17.05 -0.63 -17.21
CA GLN A 21 16.29 -1.70 -17.88
C GLN A 21 16.37 -1.62 -19.42
N CYS A 22 16.87 -0.50 -19.97
CA CYS A 22 17.16 -0.33 -21.40
C CYS A 22 18.65 -0.06 -21.60
N LYS A 23 19.30 -0.76 -22.54
CA LYS A 23 20.70 -0.52 -22.88
C LYS A 23 20.81 0.84 -23.56
N GLU A 24 21.65 1.74 -23.04
CA GLU A 24 21.86 3.12 -23.52
C GLU A 24 22.12 3.27 -25.02
N LYS A 25 22.57 2.22 -25.68
CA LYS A 25 22.95 2.24 -27.13
C LYS A 25 21.77 2.34 -28.11
N GLU A 26 20.53 2.04 -27.67
CA GLU A 26 19.38 2.02 -28.59
C GLU A 26 18.60 3.35 -28.65
N TYR A 27 19.00 4.34 -27.86
CA TYR A 27 18.26 5.60 -27.71
C TYR A 27 19.08 6.87 -27.97
N ALA A 28 20.31 6.74 -28.48
CA ALA A 28 21.21 7.88 -28.71
C ALA A 28 20.70 8.88 -29.77
N ASP A 29 19.74 8.48 -30.62
CA ASP A 29 19.26 9.31 -31.76
C ASP A 29 17.83 9.84 -31.56
N PHE A 30 17.31 9.85 -30.32
CA PHE A 30 15.95 10.32 -30.06
C PHE A 30 15.84 11.85 -30.02
N THR A 31 15.41 12.43 -31.14
CA THR A 31 15.05 13.85 -31.23
C THR A 31 13.52 14.01 -31.11
N PRO A 32 13.01 14.82 -30.17
CA PRO A 32 11.57 15.05 -30.04
C PRO A 32 11.04 15.78 -31.27
N GLY A 33 10.23 15.12 -32.09
CA GLY A 33 9.57 15.76 -33.23
C GLY A 33 9.44 15.00 -34.53
N THR A 34 10.02 13.81 -34.64
CA THR A 34 9.94 12.96 -35.87
C THR A 34 8.90 11.82 -35.69
N GLU A 35 8.39 11.30 -36.80
CA GLU A 35 7.31 10.29 -36.93
C GLU A 35 7.56 8.93 -36.23
N SER A 36 8.67 8.76 -35.54
CA SER A 36 9.06 7.53 -34.79
C SER A 36 8.22 7.21 -33.57
N HIS A 37 7.16 7.97 -33.32
CA HIS A 37 6.24 7.75 -32.17
C HIS A 37 5.51 6.41 -32.19
N PHE A 38 5.37 5.78 -33.36
CA PHE A 38 4.65 4.50 -33.50
C PHE A 38 5.50 3.31 -33.05
N GLU A 39 6.78 3.31 -33.38
CA GLU A 39 7.72 2.23 -33.02
C GLU A 39 7.98 2.16 -31.52
N LEU A 40 8.07 3.31 -30.82
CA LEU A 40 8.29 3.33 -29.38
C LEU A 40 7.09 2.74 -28.62
N SER A 41 5.87 2.96 -29.11
CA SER A 41 4.66 2.37 -28.51
C SER A 41 4.59 0.86 -28.70
N GLU A 42 5.11 0.35 -29.80
CA GLU A 42 5.20 -1.09 -30.11
C GLU A 42 6.33 -1.75 -29.29
N ILE A 43 7.52 -1.14 -29.21
CA ILE A 43 8.64 -1.62 -28.37
C ILE A 43 8.26 -1.63 -26.89
N LEU A 44 7.57 -0.60 -26.38
CA LEU A 44 7.08 -0.56 -25.03
C LEU A 44 5.99 -1.62 -24.78
N LYS A 45 5.10 -1.86 -25.76
CA LYS A 45 4.13 -2.97 -25.69
C LYS A 45 4.85 -4.31 -25.66
N GLU A 46 5.82 -4.57 -26.51
CA GLU A 46 6.56 -5.85 -26.55
C GLU A 46 7.40 -6.10 -25.30
N GLN A 47 8.04 -5.09 -24.70
CA GLN A 47 8.87 -5.26 -23.51
C GLN A 47 8.08 -5.26 -22.20
N VAL A 48 7.03 -4.45 -22.09
CA VAL A 48 6.18 -4.40 -20.90
C VAL A 48 5.25 -5.62 -20.78
N TRP A 49 4.89 -6.28 -21.91
CA TRP A 49 3.94 -7.40 -21.93
C TRP A 49 4.60 -8.79 -21.98
N LYS A 50 5.92 -8.90 -22.01
CA LYS A 50 6.61 -10.20 -21.84
C LYS A 50 6.69 -10.70 -20.40
N VAL A 51 6.24 -9.91 -19.44
CA VAL A 51 5.99 -10.41 -18.08
C VAL A 51 4.68 -11.21 -18.16
N HIS A 52 4.78 -12.54 -18.16
CA HIS A 52 3.59 -13.39 -17.99
C HIS A 52 2.83 -12.91 -16.75
N PRO A 53 1.53 -12.62 -16.87
CA PRO A 53 0.77 -12.19 -15.70
C PRO A 53 0.86 -13.29 -14.64
N LYS A 54 1.37 -12.94 -13.47
CA LYS A 54 1.45 -13.88 -12.33
C LYS A 54 0.07 -14.37 -11.99
N ASP A 55 -0.10 -15.65 -11.77
CA ASP A 55 -1.33 -16.21 -11.19
C ASP A 55 -1.53 -15.70 -9.75
N ALA A 56 -2.69 -15.93 -9.15
CA ALA A 56 -2.99 -15.42 -7.82
C ALA A 56 -2.01 -15.95 -6.77
N TRP A 57 -1.60 -17.23 -6.88
CA TRP A 57 -0.64 -17.82 -5.97
C TRP A 57 0.76 -17.24 -6.10
N GLU A 58 1.20 -16.94 -7.31
CA GLU A 58 2.48 -16.26 -7.54
C GLU A 58 2.48 -14.84 -6.94
N LYS A 59 1.33 -14.12 -6.99
CA LYS A 59 1.18 -12.84 -6.31
C LYS A 59 1.20 -12.96 -4.79
N VAL A 60 0.55 -13.97 -4.23
CA VAL A 60 0.65 -14.28 -2.79
C VAL A 60 2.10 -14.49 -2.39
N LYS A 61 2.86 -15.30 -3.14
CA LYS A 61 4.29 -15.51 -2.88
C LYS A 61 5.09 -14.20 -3.02
N ALA A 62 4.81 -13.39 -4.04
CA ALA A 62 5.48 -12.11 -4.26
C ALA A 62 5.20 -11.10 -3.13
N ALA A 63 3.95 -11.04 -2.63
CA ALA A 63 3.57 -10.18 -1.51
C ALA A 63 4.29 -10.54 -0.20
N ARG A 64 4.65 -11.83 -0.05
CA ARG A 64 5.29 -12.39 1.16
C ARG A 64 6.82 -12.38 1.14
N ARG A 65 7.44 -12.07 0.00
CA ARG A 65 8.90 -12.10 -0.13
C ARG A 65 9.55 -11.20 0.92
N MET A 66 10.66 -11.68 1.50
CA MET A 66 11.44 -10.91 2.46
C MET A 66 12.16 -9.72 1.80
N GLU A 67 12.58 -9.90 0.54
CA GLU A 67 13.24 -8.88 -0.27
C GLU A 67 12.28 -7.80 -0.78
N ARG A 68 10.97 -7.98 -0.55
CA ARG A 68 9.97 -6.98 -0.95
C ARG A 68 10.22 -5.66 -0.22
N ALA A 69 10.23 -4.57 -0.99
CA ALA A 69 10.43 -3.24 -0.44
C ALA A 69 9.40 -2.92 0.65
N SER A 70 9.88 -2.43 1.76
CA SER A 70 9.09 -2.03 2.92
C SER A 70 8.50 -0.63 2.76
N ALA A 71 7.62 -0.25 3.66
CA ALA A 71 7.11 1.13 3.70
C ALA A 71 8.23 2.16 3.86
N CYS A 72 9.28 1.85 4.64
CA CYS A 72 10.41 2.75 4.83
C CYS A 72 11.17 3.02 3.53
N ASP A 73 11.32 1.99 2.66
CA ASP A 73 11.99 2.16 1.37
C ASP A 73 11.21 3.13 0.44
N TYR A 74 9.90 3.09 0.48
CA TYR A 74 9.07 4.06 -0.26
C TYR A 74 9.07 5.43 0.39
N MET A 75 8.96 5.50 1.72
CA MET A 75 8.91 6.76 2.47
C MET A 75 10.16 7.61 2.28
N GLU A 76 11.35 6.98 2.21
CA GLU A 76 12.64 7.63 1.99
C GLU A 76 12.67 8.43 0.65
N HIS A 77 11.96 7.95 -0.37
CA HIS A 77 11.91 8.59 -1.68
C HIS A 77 10.65 9.48 -1.88
N ILE A 78 9.59 9.26 -1.09
CA ILE A 78 8.36 10.04 -1.20
C ILE A 78 8.45 11.34 -0.41
N PHE A 79 8.94 11.28 0.84
CA PHE A 79 8.93 12.41 1.75
C PHE A 79 10.28 13.12 1.82
N ASP A 80 10.25 14.44 1.94
CA ASP A 80 11.44 15.29 2.10
C ASP A 80 12.17 14.95 3.40
N TYR A 81 11.40 14.70 4.46
CA TYR A 81 11.84 14.15 5.75
C TYR A 81 10.64 13.55 6.50
N PHE A 82 10.93 12.72 7.49
CA PHE A 82 9.94 12.05 8.33
C PHE A 82 10.35 12.13 9.80
N VAL A 83 9.39 12.50 10.66
CA VAL A 83 9.55 12.55 12.11
C VAL A 83 8.70 11.45 12.72
N GLU A 84 9.34 10.39 13.23
CA GLU A 84 8.64 9.28 13.85
C GLU A 84 8.13 9.64 15.25
N ALA A 85 6.95 9.13 15.59
CA ALA A 85 6.31 9.28 16.87
C ALA A 85 6.02 7.92 17.51
N HIS A 86 6.53 7.70 18.69
CA HIS A 86 6.48 6.42 19.39
C HIS A 86 5.41 6.36 20.46
N GLY A 87 4.97 5.11 20.78
CA GLY A 87 4.14 4.76 21.93
C GLY A 87 2.67 5.10 21.78
N ASP A 88 1.84 4.30 22.44
CA ASP A 88 0.38 4.42 22.42
C ASP A 88 -0.18 5.38 23.50
N ARG A 89 0.66 5.85 24.42
CA ARG A 89 0.28 6.67 25.60
C ARG A 89 -0.55 5.92 26.66
N SER A 90 -0.59 4.57 26.56
CA SER A 90 -1.29 3.72 27.53
C SER A 90 -0.37 2.67 28.13
N PHE A 91 0.40 1.94 27.31
CA PHE A 91 1.21 0.84 27.77
C PHE A 91 2.66 0.92 27.26
N ARG A 92 2.88 0.84 25.95
CA ARG A 92 4.22 0.86 25.35
C ARG A 92 4.20 1.26 23.87
N ASP A 93 5.35 1.18 23.22
CA ASP A 93 5.47 1.25 21.78
C ASP A 93 5.31 -0.14 21.14
N ASP A 94 4.89 -0.17 19.88
CA ASP A 94 4.88 -1.36 19.03
C ASP A 94 5.68 -1.09 17.75
N PRO A 95 6.81 -1.76 17.55
CA PRO A 95 7.65 -1.55 16.37
C PRO A 95 7.05 -2.12 15.08
N ALA A 96 5.98 -2.92 15.14
CA ALA A 96 5.27 -3.41 13.95
C ALA A 96 4.53 -2.29 13.21
N ILE A 97 4.21 -1.18 13.88
CA ILE A 97 3.67 0.02 13.24
C ILE A 97 4.66 1.18 13.40
N ILE A 98 5.05 1.75 12.28
CA ILE A 98 5.75 3.04 12.21
C ILE A 98 4.69 4.12 12.00
N GLY A 99 4.81 5.23 12.70
CA GLY A 99 3.87 6.33 12.54
C GLY A 99 4.50 7.68 12.89
N GLY A 100 4.08 8.73 12.19
CA GLY A 100 4.66 10.05 12.40
C GLY A 100 4.15 11.10 11.42
N ILE A 101 4.95 12.12 11.22
CA ILE A 101 4.68 13.23 10.29
C ILE A 101 5.72 13.21 9.19
N GLY A 102 5.28 13.01 7.95
CA GLY A 102 6.08 13.17 6.74
C GLY A 102 5.81 14.53 6.10
N PHE A 103 6.78 15.04 5.34
CA PHE A 103 6.63 16.26 4.56
C PHE A 103 6.76 15.92 3.08
N LEU A 104 5.72 16.20 2.31
CA LEU A 104 5.65 15.97 0.88
C LEU A 104 5.67 17.31 0.16
N ASP A 105 6.79 17.67 -0.47
CA ASP A 105 7.02 18.97 -1.09
C ASP A 105 6.65 20.12 -0.11
N GLY A 106 7.08 20.01 1.16
CA GLY A 106 6.82 20.93 2.25
C GLY A 106 5.42 20.84 2.89
N GLN A 107 4.50 20.05 2.34
CA GLN A 107 3.18 19.83 2.94
C GLN A 107 3.22 18.72 4.00
N PRO A 108 2.82 19.00 5.26
CA PRO A 108 2.80 17.98 6.30
C PRO A 108 1.64 17.00 6.10
N VAL A 109 1.95 15.71 6.20
CA VAL A 109 0.99 14.60 6.17
C VAL A 109 1.26 13.68 7.36
N THR A 110 0.24 13.01 7.88
CA THR A 110 0.43 11.95 8.86
C THR A 110 0.63 10.64 8.14
N VAL A 111 1.68 9.90 8.49
CA VAL A 111 2.00 8.60 7.91
C VAL A 111 1.82 7.52 8.96
N ILE A 112 1.15 6.44 8.57
CA ILE A 112 1.04 5.19 9.33
C ILE A 112 1.56 4.09 8.41
N ALA A 113 2.38 3.17 8.92
CA ALA A 113 2.93 2.11 8.10
C ALA A 113 3.09 0.82 8.89
N ASP A 114 2.53 -0.27 8.40
CA ASP A 114 2.89 -1.60 8.86
C ASP A 114 4.30 -1.95 8.37
N HIS A 115 5.13 -2.47 9.26
CA HIS A 115 6.52 -2.78 8.94
C HIS A 115 6.92 -4.16 9.41
N LYS A 116 7.24 -5.04 8.44
CA LYS A 116 7.62 -6.44 8.71
C LYS A 116 9.07 -6.59 9.18
N GLY A 117 9.95 -5.69 8.79
CA GLY A 117 11.40 -5.82 8.92
C GLY A 117 12.07 -6.28 7.63
N LYS A 118 13.39 -6.11 7.55
CA LYS A 118 14.22 -6.38 6.37
C LYS A 118 15.09 -7.64 6.51
N ASP A 119 15.31 -8.08 7.73
CA ASP A 119 16.04 -9.31 8.07
C ASP A 119 15.30 -10.08 9.16
N ILE A 120 15.78 -11.30 9.45
CA ILE A 120 15.15 -12.21 10.44
C ILE A 120 15.06 -11.57 11.82
N LYS A 121 16.11 -10.87 12.26
CA LYS A 121 16.16 -10.24 13.58
C LYS A 121 15.16 -9.09 13.68
N GLU A 122 15.12 -8.25 12.67
CA GLU A 122 14.17 -7.14 12.61
C GLU A 122 12.74 -7.67 12.47
N CYS A 123 12.50 -8.70 11.66
CA CYS A 123 11.19 -9.36 11.55
C CYS A 123 10.69 -9.87 12.90
N GLN A 124 11.55 -10.54 13.67
CA GLN A 124 11.20 -11.00 15.03
C GLN A 124 10.85 -9.84 15.96
N MET A 125 11.67 -8.78 15.96
CA MET A 125 11.42 -7.59 16.77
C MET A 125 10.09 -6.90 16.43
N ARG A 126 9.67 -6.97 15.17
CA ARG A 126 8.44 -6.36 14.64
C ARG A 126 7.27 -7.34 14.54
N ASN A 127 7.35 -8.49 15.22
CA ASN A 127 6.34 -9.56 15.14
C ASN A 127 5.97 -9.91 13.71
N TYR A 128 6.92 -9.89 12.77
CA TYR A 128 6.70 -10.14 11.33
C TYR A 128 5.63 -9.19 10.72
N GLY A 129 5.54 -7.97 11.22
CA GLY A 129 4.54 -6.99 10.79
C GLY A 129 3.14 -7.28 11.30
N MET A 130 3.00 -8.08 12.36
CA MET A 130 1.73 -8.33 13.04
C MET A 130 1.61 -7.39 14.26
N PRO A 131 0.79 -6.32 14.18
CA PRO A 131 0.71 -5.37 15.28
C PRO A 131 0.05 -5.94 16.53
N MET A 132 0.57 -5.52 17.65
CA MET A 132 -0.02 -5.63 18.99
C MET A 132 -1.10 -4.53 19.19
N PRO A 133 -1.94 -4.60 20.23
CA PRO A 133 -2.93 -3.56 20.53
C PRO A 133 -2.32 -2.16 20.61
N GLU A 134 -1.09 -2.07 21.12
CA GLU A 134 -0.34 -0.81 21.26
C GLU A 134 -0.05 -0.17 19.91
N GLY A 135 0.21 -0.97 18.88
CA GLY A 135 0.41 -0.48 17.51
C GLY A 135 -0.84 0.16 16.96
N TYR A 136 -1.98 -0.49 17.09
CA TYR A 136 -3.27 0.06 16.66
C TYR A 136 -3.65 1.32 17.44
N ARG A 137 -3.45 1.34 18.76
CA ARG A 137 -3.69 2.54 19.58
C ARG A 137 -2.74 3.69 19.22
N LYS A 138 -1.48 3.40 18.92
CA LYS A 138 -0.52 4.39 18.39
C LYS A 138 -1.00 4.97 17.06
N ALA A 139 -1.41 4.11 16.12
CA ALA A 139 -1.95 4.54 14.83
C ALA A 139 -3.16 5.46 15.02
N LEU A 140 -4.14 5.05 15.84
CA LEU A 140 -5.33 5.86 16.11
C LEU A 140 -4.97 7.21 16.74
N ARG A 141 -4.07 7.23 17.71
CA ARG A 141 -3.61 8.47 18.34
C ARG A 141 -3.06 9.46 17.32
N LEU A 142 -2.27 8.97 16.36
CA LEU A 142 -1.71 9.80 15.29
C LEU A 142 -2.76 10.24 14.28
N MET A 143 -3.74 9.38 13.97
CA MET A 143 -4.88 9.73 13.11
C MET A 143 -5.77 10.80 13.76
N LYS A 144 -6.03 10.71 15.05
CA LYS A 144 -6.78 11.77 15.78
C LYS A 144 -5.99 13.08 15.87
N GLN A 145 -4.66 12.99 16.00
CA GLN A 145 -3.82 14.17 15.91
C GLN A 145 -3.84 14.77 14.49
N ALA A 146 -3.83 13.94 13.45
CA ALA A 146 -3.98 14.39 12.08
C ALA A 146 -5.28 15.16 11.86
N GLU A 147 -6.40 14.62 12.36
CA GLU A 147 -7.70 15.28 12.30
C GLU A 147 -7.69 16.65 13.00
N LYS A 148 -7.14 16.71 14.22
CA LYS A 148 -7.04 17.96 14.99
C LYS A 148 -6.25 19.05 14.27
N PHE A 149 -5.21 18.68 13.53
CA PHE A 149 -4.35 19.62 12.81
C PHE A 149 -4.61 19.67 11.30
N HIS A 150 -5.73 19.08 10.86
CA HIS A 150 -6.17 19.06 9.45
C HIS A 150 -5.12 18.50 8.48
N ARG A 151 -4.31 17.51 8.92
CA ARG A 151 -3.34 16.84 8.06
C ARG A 151 -3.98 15.63 7.38
N PRO A 152 -3.78 15.46 6.07
CA PRO A 152 -4.10 14.20 5.38
C PRO A 152 -3.35 13.03 6.01
N ILE A 153 -3.92 11.83 5.87
CA ILE A 153 -3.34 10.59 6.37
C ILE A 153 -2.99 9.70 5.19
N ILE A 154 -1.76 9.16 5.20
CA ILE A 154 -1.29 8.15 4.26
C ILE A 154 -0.94 6.90 5.08
N SER A 155 -1.62 5.78 4.78
CA SER A 155 -1.41 4.51 5.45
C SER A 155 -0.81 3.49 4.49
N PHE A 156 0.39 2.98 4.78
CA PHE A 156 1.01 1.88 4.06
C PHE A 156 0.70 0.58 4.78
N VAL A 157 -0.03 -0.32 4.12
CA VAL A 157 -0.51 -1.58 4.70
C VAL A 157 0.35 -2.74 4.21
N ASN A 158 0.98 -3.46 5.14
CA ASN A 158 1.74 -4.68 4.86
C ASN A 158 1.80 -5.58 6.09
N THR A 159 0.71 -6.26 6.38
CA THR A 159 0.59 -7.18 7.51
C THR A 159 -0.12 -8.46 7.10
N SER A 160 0.31 -9.59 7.66
CA SER A 160 -0.43 -10.86 7.55
C SER A 160 -1.67 -10.91 8.46
N GLY A 161 -1.81 -9.97 9.37
CA GLY A 161 -2.90 -9.84 10.34
C GLY A 161 -2.43 -9.27 11.67
N ALA A 162 -3.33 -9.15 12.62
CA ALA A 162 -3.02 -8.76 13.98
C ALA A 162 -2.26 -9.90 14.70
N PHE A 163 -1.40 -9.56 15.66
CA PHE A 163 -0.66 -10.56 16.44
C PHE A 163 -1.63 -11.46 17.23
N PRO A 164 -1.55 -12.81 17.07
CA PRO A 164 -2.55 -13.73 17.62
C PRO A 164 -2.16 -14.29 19.00
N GLY A 165 -1.27 -13.63 19.74
CA GLY A 165 -0.77 -14.09 21.03
C GLY A 165 -1.70 -13.76 22.19
N ILE A 166 -1.65 -14.56 23.26
CA ILE A 166 -2.42 -14.38 24.50
C ILE A 166 -2.20 -12.98 25.08
N GLU A 167 -0.97 -12.51 25.10
CA GLU A 167 -0.63 -11.18 25.60
C GLU A 167 -1.28 -10.04 24.80
N ALA A 168 -1.58 -10.24 23.52
CA ALA A 168 -2.32 -9.25 22.73
C ALA A 168 -3.81 -9.27 23.09
N GLU A 169 -4.40 -10.45 23.25
CA GLU A 169 -5.79 -10.58 23.69
C GLU A 169 -6.02 -10.00 25.08
N GLU A 170 -5.12 -10.25 26.03
CA GLU A 170 -5.17 -9.69 27.39
C GLU A 170 -5.14 -8.16 27.41
N ARG A 171 -4.51 -7.53 26.40
CA ARG A 171 -4.43 -6.08 26.27
C ARG A 171 -5.43 -5.49 25.28
N GLY A 172 -6.45 -6.28 24.87
CA GLY A 172 -7.59 -5.82 24.10
C GLY A 172 -7.32 -5.70 22.59
N GLN A 173 -6.76 -6.75 21.95
CA GLN A 173 -6.48 -6.77 20.51
C GLN A 173 -7.72 -6.47 19.66
N GLY A 174 -8.81 -7.21 19.93
CA GLY A 174 -10.07 -7.02 19.19
C GLY A 174 -10.67 -5.62 19.41
N GLU A 175 -10.60 -5.10 20.65
CA GLU A 175 -11.07 -3.76 20.99
C GLU A 175 -10.27 -2.68 20.25
N ALA A 176 -8.93 -2.77 20.23
CA ALA A 176 -8.07 -1.80 19.56
C ALA A 176 -8.37 -1.74 18.06
N ILE A 177 -8.57 -2.89 17.41
CA ILE A 177 -8.95 -2.99 15.98
C ILE A 177 -10.32 -2.35 15.76
N ALA A 178 -11.33 -2.74 16.56
CA ALA A 178 -12.70 -2.22 16.41
C ALA A 178 -12.77 -0.70 16.64
N HIS A 179 -12.00 -0.19 17.61
CA HIS A 179 -11.92 1.24 17.88
C HIS A 179 -11.27 1.99 16.69
N ASN A 180 -10.20 1.47 16.11
CA ASN A 180 -9.61 2.05 14.91
C ASN A 180 -10.63 2.13 13.77
N LEU A 181 -11.36 1.05 13.49
CA LEU A 181 -12.39 1.04 12.43
C LEU A 181 -13.45 2.11 12.65
N LYS A 182 -13.99 2.17 13.87
CA LYS A 182 -15.01 3.17 14.24
C LYS A 182 -14.52 4.60 14.03
N GLU A 183 -13.34 4.90 14.56
CA GLU A 183 -12.80 6.26 14.50
C GLU A 183 -12.33 6.64 13.10
N MET A 184 -11.67 5.72 12.36
CA MET A 184 -11.28 5.96 10.98
C MET A 184 -12.48 6.25 10.07
N ALA A 185 -13.61 5.57 10.28
CA ALA A 185 -14.83 5.83 9.51
C ALA A 185 -15.30 7.28 9.66
N ALA A 186 -15.11 7.90 10.83
CA ALA A 186 -15.59 9.23 11.18
C ALA A 186 -14.57 10.36 10.92
N LEU A 187 -13.30 10.07 10.62
CA LEU A 187 -12.25 11.08 10.43
C LEU A 187 -12.63 12.13 9.37
N LYS A 188 -12.45 13.40 9.73
CA LYS A 188 -12.77 14.56 8.88
C LYS A 188 -11.59 15.05 8.04
N VAL A 189 -10.57 14.23 7.85
CA VAL A 189 -9.41 14.46 6.98
C VAL A 189 -9.31 13.37 5.92
N PRO A 190 -8.70 13.64 4.76
CA PRO A 190 -8.50 12.62 3.74
C PRO A 190 -7.60 11.50 4.25
N VAL A 191 -8.00 10.26 3.99
CA VAL A 191 -7.24 9.05 4.31
C VAL A 191 -7.01 8.26 3.03
N LEU A 192 -5.75 8.06 2.68
CA LEU A 192 -5.30 7.18 1.60
C LEU A 192 -4.67 5.94 2.20
N CYS A 193 -5.13 4.77 1.81
CA CYS A 193 -4.54 3.49 2.20
C CYS A 193 -3.88 2.83 0.99
N ILE A 194 -2.63 2.40 1.13
CA ILE A 194 -1.82 1.80 0.08
C ILE A 194 -1.33 0.43 0.54
N PHE A 195 -1.88 -0.63 -0.04
CA PHE A 195 -1.45 -2.00 0.24
C PHE A 195 -0.18 -2.29 -0.55
N ILE A 196 0.95 -2.41 0.14
CA ILE A 196 2.26 -2.58 -0.48
C ILE A 196 2.75 -4.04 -0.49
N GLY A 197 2.05 -4.95 0.19
CA GLY A 197 2.36 -6.37 0.27
C GLY A 197 1.13 -7.16 0.68
N GLU A 198 1.14 -7.79 1.85
CA GLU A 198 -0.03 -8.49 2.37
C GLU A 198 -0.97 -7.53 3.11
N GLY A 199 -2.28 -7.71 2.88
CA GLY A 199 -3.32 -7.11 3.68
C GLY A 199 -4.17 -8.20 4.33
N GLY A 200 -3.85 -8.58 5.55
CA GLY A 200 -4.49 -9.70 6.25
C GLY A 200 -5.57 -9.27 7.24
N SER A 201 -6.81 -9.71 7.00
CA SER A 201 -7.90 -9.72 7.99
C SER A 201 -8.17 -8.36 8.66
N GLY A 202 -8.68 -8.40 9.90
CA GLY A 202 -8.94 -7.22 10.72
C GLY A 202 -7.71 -6.39 11.03
N GLY A 203 -6.52 -7.02 11.05
CA GLY A 203 -5.26 -6.31 11.26
C GLY A 203 -4.97 -5.27 10.16
N ALA A 204 -5.11 -5.67 8.91
CA ALA A 204 -4.97 -4.76 7.77
C ALA A 204 -6.12 -3.76 7.70
N LEU A 205 -7.34 -4.19 8.05
CA LEU A 205 -8.52 -3.33 8.01
C LEU A 205 -8.42 -2.18 9.03
N ALA A 206 -7.79 -2.42 10.19
CA ALA A 206 -7.61 -1.43 11.25
C ALA A 206 -6.72 -0.23 10.85
N THR A 207 -5.98 -0.33 9.75
CA THR A 207 -5.19 0.75 9.14
C THR A 207 -5.57 1.02 7.68
N GLY A 208 -6.51 0.22 7.12
CA GLY A 208 -6.87 0.19 5.70
C GLY A 208 -8.19 0.84 5.31
N LEU A 209 -8.88 1.57 6.22
CA LEU A 209 -10.18 2.16 5.97
C LEU A 209 -10.05 3.61 5.46
N GLY A 210 -9.81 3.77 4.16
CA GLY A 210 -9.53 5.07 3.53
C GLY A 210 -10.67 5.64 2.68
N ASN A 211 -10.52 6.92 2.31
CA ASN A 211 -11.29 7.55 1.23
C ASN A 211 -10.97 6.95 -0.13
N GLU A 212 -9.71 6.54 -0.29
CA GLU A 212 -9.25 5.70 -1.39
C GLU A 212 -8.37 4.59 -0.85
N VAL A 213 -8.43 3.44 -1.51
CA VAL A 213 -7.58 2.28 -1.26
C VAL A 213 -6.86 1.93 -2.56
N TRP A 214 -5.54 1.93 -2.51
CA TRP A 214 -4.70 1.55 -3.63
C TRP A 214 -3.93 0.28 -3.29
N MET A 215 -3.54 -0.47 -4.30
CA MET A 215 -2.72 -1.67 -4.11
C MET A 215 -1.58 -1.68 -5.11
N LEU A 216 -0.41 -2.11 -4.67
CA LEU A 216 0.66 -2.50 -5.58
C LEU A 216 0.23 -3.71 -6.40
N GLU A 217 0.74 -3.83 -7.61
CA GLU A 217 0.31 -4.79 -8.63
C GLU A 217 0.28 -6.26 -8.17
N ASN A 218 1.23 -6.65 -7.32
CA ASN A 218 1.34 -7.99 -6.76
C ASN A 218 1.05 -8.02 -5.24
N ALA A 219 0.42 -6.97 -4.69
CA ALA A 219 -0.11 -7.01 -3.33
C ALA A 219 -1.38 -7.86 -3.26
N THR A 220 -1.70 -8.33 -2.06
CA THR A 220 -2.91 -9.12 -1.79
C THR A 220 -3.69 -8.50 -0.63
N TYR A 221 -5.02 -8.62 -0.67
CA TYR A 221 -5.88 -8.17 0.43
C TYR A 221 -7.01 -9.16 0.63
N SER A 222 -7.10 -9.76 1.81
CA SER A 222 -8.03 -10.85 2.10
C SER A 222 -8.41 -10.92 3.57
N ILE A 223 -9.53 -11.57 3.84
CA ILE A 223 -10.02 -11.82 5.21
C ILE A 223 -9.17 -12.87 5.96
N LEU A 224 -8.55 -13.80 5.25
CA LEU A 224 -7.68 -14.85 5.80
C LEU A 224 -6.69 -15.32 4.73
N SER A 225 -5.67 -16.08 5.14
CA SER A 225 -4.70 -16.62 4.19
C SER A 225 -5.33 -17.70 3.30
N PRO A 226 -4.82 -17.93 2.08
CA PRO A 226 -5.28 -19.04 1.22
C PRO A 226 -5.16 -20.42 1.89
N GLU A 227 -4.11 -20.63 2.69
CA GLU A 227 -3.93 -21.85 3.48
C GLU A 227 -5.04 -21.99 4.53
N GLY A 228 -5.38 -20.88 5.22
CA GLY A 228 -6.47 -20.86 6.20
C GLY A 228 -7.83 -21.12 5.54
N PHE A 229 -8.09 -20.49 4.40
CA PHE A 229 -9.31 -20.74 3.61
C PHE A 229 -9.44 -22.22 3.21
N ALA A 230 -8.40 -22.80 2.63
CA ALA A 230 -8.39 -24.18 2.22
C ALA A 230 -8.58 -25.15 3.41
N SER A 231 -7.93 -24.86 4.56
CA SER A 231 -8.10 -25.64 5.78
C SER A 231 -9.53 -25.60 6.31
N ILE A 232 -10.16 -24.44 6.34
CA ILE A 232 -11.51 -24.28 6.89
C ILE A 232 -12.55 -24.93 5.98
N LEU A 233 -12.53 -24.63 4.68
CA LEU A 233 -13.57 -25.06 3.75
C LEU A 233 -13.33 -26.46 3.20
N TRP A 234 -12.08 -26.82 2.91
CA TRP A 234 -11.75 -28.07 2.23
C TRP A 234 -11.04 -29.09 3.11
N LYS A 235 -10.71 -28.70 4.37
CA LYS A 235 -9.96 -29.52 5.33
C LYS A 235 -8.57 -29.94 4.80
N ASP A 236 -8.02 -29.15 3.86
CA ASP A 236 -6.74 -29.42 3.21
C ASP A 236 -5.99 -28.11 2.92
N SER A 237 -5.02 -27.77 3.76
CA SER A 237 -4.17 -26.56 3.59
C SER A 237 -3.26 -26.63 2.35
N GLY A 238 -2.99 -27.84 1.82
CA GLY A 238 -2.19 -28.03 0.61
C GLY A 238 -2.84 -27.45 -0.66
N ARG A 239 -4.15 -27.17 -0.63
CA ARG A 239 -4.90 -26.55 -1.74
C ARG A 239 -4.85 -25.02 -1.72
N ALA A 240 -3.88 -24.42 -1.06
CA ALA A 240 -3.73 -22.96 -0.96
C ALA A 240 -3.64 -22.26 -2.32
N LYS A 241 -3.02 -22.88 -3.33
CA LYS A 241 -2.97 -22.33 -4.69
C LYS A 241 -4.37 -22.20 -5.29
N GLU A 242 -5.18 -23.23 -5.24
CA GLU A 242 -6.57 -23.21 -5.71
C GLU A 242 -7.41 -22.21 -4.90
N ALA A 243 -7.20 -22.15 -3.59
CA ALA A 243 -7.85 -21.20 -2.72
C ALA A 243 -7.56 -19.75 -3.13
N SER A 244 -6.31 -19.43 -3.47
CA SER A 244 -5.93 -18.06 -3.86
C SER A 244 -6.68 -17.56 -5.11
N GLU A 245 -6.99 -18.45 -6.05
CA GLU A 245 -7.81 -18.11 -7.23
C GLU A 245 -9.28 -17.89 -6.87
N VAL A 246 -9.85 -18.80 -6.07
CA VAL A 246 -11.27 -18.72 -5.66
C VAL A 246 -11.56 -17.49 -4.80
N MET A 247 -10.62 -17.10 -3.94
CA MET A 247 -10.77 -15.99 -3.00
C MET A 247 -10.75 -14.60 -3.66
N ARG A 248 -10.25 -14.48 -4.89
CA ARG A 248 -10.17 -13.22 -5.64
C ARG A 248 -9.50 -12.08 -4.85
N ILE A 249 -8.29 -12.35 -4.35
CA ILE A 249 -7.57 -11.48 -3.40
C ILE A 249 -6.53 -10.57 -4.05
N THR A 250 -6.38 -10.63 -5.37
CA THR A 250 -5.38 -9.86 -6.10
C THR A 250 -5.84 -8.42 -6.35
N ALA A 251 -4.88 -7.52 -6.59
CA ALA A 251 -5.19 -6.13 -6.93
C ALA A 251 -6.12 -6.02 -8.15
N GLN A 252 -5.96 -6.90 -9.15
CA GLN A 252 -6.79 -6.93 -10.35
C GLN A 252 -8.23 -7.34 -10.03
N ASP A 253 -8.41 -8.40 -9.22
CA ASP A 253 -9.74 -8.84 -8.79
C ASP A 253 -10.44 -7.76 -7.98
N LEU A 254 -9.75 -7.18 -7.00
CA LEU A 254 -10.32 -6.18 -6.11
C LEU A 254 -10.62 -4.86 -6.84
N LYS A 255 -9.88 -4.55 -7.90
CA LYS A 255 -10.20 -3.44 -8.80
C LYS A 255 -11.47 -3.69 -9.58
N GLN A 256 -11.67 -4.92 -10.11
CA GLN A 256 -12.90 -5.33 -10.80
C GLN A 256 -14.11 -5.32 -9.85
N LEU A 257 -13.91 -5.72 -8.60
CA LEU A 257 -14.93 -5.70 -7.55
C LEU A 257 -15.17 -4.30 -6.96
N HIS A 258 -14.49 -3.27 -7.44
CA HIS A 258 -14.55 -1.89 -6.95
C HIS A 258 -14.11 -1.72 -5.48
N VAL A 259 -13.43 -2.70 -4.90
CA VAL A 259 -12.89 -2.64 -3.53
C VAL A 259 -11.71 -1.66 -3.44
N ILE A 260 -10.96 -1.50 -4.53
CA ILE A 260 -9.84 -0.55 -4.61
C ILE A 260 -10.02 0.43 -5.77
N GLU A 261 -9.48 1.64 -5.60
CA GLU A 261 -9.55 2.70 -6.61
C GLU A 261 -8.39 2.66 -7.61
N LYS A 262 -7.22 2.14 -7.23
CA LYS A 262 -6.03 2.20 -8.10
C LYS A 262 -5.10 1.01 -7.91
N ILE A 263 -4.53 0.51 -9.01
CA ILE A 263 -3.41 -0.42 -9.02
C ILE A 263 -2.14 0.38 -9.32
N ILE A 264 -1.11 0.18 -8.50
CA ILE A 264 0.19 0.83 -8.62
C ILE A 264 1.16 -0.15 -9.29
N PRO A 265 1.80 0.18 -10.42
CA PRO A 265 2.71 -0.71 -11.12
C PRO A 265 3.98 -0.95 -10.31
N GLU A 266 4.52 -2.17 -10.39
CA GLU A 266 5.75 -2.58 -9.69
C GLU A 266 7.00 -2.56 -10.58
N PHE A 267 6.88 -2.24 -11.87
CA PHE A 267 7.98 -2.15 -12.83
C PHE A 267 8.90 -3.40 -12.88
N GLY A 268 8.29 -4.59 -12.74
CA GLY A 268 8.99 -5.87 -12.79
C GLY A 268 9.15 -6.56 -11.43
N GLY A 269 9.00 -5.83 -10.33
CA GLY A 269 9.05 -6.34 -8.96
C GLY A 269 8.94 -5.21 -7.96
N ALA A 270 8.75 -5.52 -6.69
CA ALA A 270 8.72 -4.53 -5.62
C ALA A 270 9.81 -4.87 -4.60
N ASP A 271 11.06 -4.72 -5.01
CA ASP A 271 12.27 -4.91 -4.21
C ASP A 271 13.11 -3.63 -4.19
N SER A 272 14.31 -3.69 -3.61
CA SER A 272 15.20 -2.53 -3.51
C SER A 272 15.58 -1.91 -4.87
N SER A 273 15.58 -2.70 -5.96
CA SER A 273 15.97 -2.22 -7.29
C SER A 273 14.89 -1.37 -7.96
N THR A 274 13.63 -1.55 -7.57
CA THR A 274 12.48 -0.85 -8.14
C THR A 274 11.82 0.13 -7.16
N ALA A 275 12.24 0.14 -5.89
CA ALA A 275 11.63 0.94 -4.83
C ALA A 275 11.61 2.44 -5.16
N GLU A 276 12.70 3.01 -5.68
CA GLU A 276 12.77 4.42 -6.09
C GLU A 276 11.77 4.74 -7.20
N ALA A 277 11.67 3.86 -8.22
CA ALA A 277 10.76 4.07 -9.35
C ALA A 277 9.29 4.00 -8.90
N ILE A 278 8.95 3.01 -8.06
CA ILE A 278 7.61 2.86 -7.48
C ILE A 278 7.29 4.07 -6.60
N ALA A 279 8.22 4.49 -5.73
CA ALA A 279 8.05 5.65 -4.86
C ALA A 279 7.87 6.95 -5.64
N GLY A 280 8.64 7.15 -6.71
CA GLY A 280 8.48 8.30 -7.61
C GLY A 280 7.10 8.36 -8.26
N TYR A 281 6.59 7.20 -8.72
CA TYR A 281 5.24 7.11 -9.24
C TYR A 281 4.20 7.38 -8.13
N LEU A 282 4.36 6.75 -6.96
CA LEU A 282 3.48 6.96 -5.80
C LEU A 282 3.46 8.42 -5.37
N LYS A 283 4.62 9.09 -5.32
CA LYS A 283 4.71 10.51 -4.94
C LYS A 283 3.80 11.38 -5.79
N GLU A 284 3.85 11.24 -7.11
CA GLU A 284 2.99 12.01 -8.01
C GLU A 284 1.50 11.66 -7.83
N GLN A 285 1.18 10.37 -7.66
CA GLN A 285 -0.21 9.96 -7.44
C GLN A 285 -0.76 10.43 -6.09
N ILE A 286 0.06 10.45 -5.04
CA ILE A 286 -0.31 11.00 -3.72
C ILE A 286 -0.57 12.51 -3.84
N LYS A 287 0.23 13.24 -4.59
CA LYS A 287 -0.02 14.68 -4.85
C LYS A 287 -1.35 14.93 -5.54
N GLU A 288 -1.69 14.11 -6.55
CA GLU A 288 -3.02 14.16 -7.20
C GLU A 288 -4.16 13.88 -6.20
N PHE A 289 -3.97 12.89 -5.32
CA PHE A 289 -4.92 12.60 -4.25
C PHE A 289 -5.09 13.80 -3.30
N LEU A 290 -4.00 14.38 -2.82
CA LEU A 290 -4.05 15.53 -1.91
C LEU A 290 -4.74 16.72 -2.56
N GLU A 291 -4.47 16.98 -3.84
CA GLU A 291 -5.11 18.06 -4.59
C GLU A 291 -6.63 17.83 -4.76
N LYS A 292 -7.05 16.59 -5.03
CA LYS A 292 -8.47 16.19 -5.16
C LYS A 292 -9.29 16.56 -3.92
N TYR A 293 -8.69 16.43 -2.73
CA TYR A 293 -9.38 16.69 -1.45
C TYR A 293 -9.13 18.11 -0.92
N ARG A 294 -8.31 18.91 -1.59
CA ARG A 294 -7.99 20.29 -1.19
C ARG A 294 -9.26 21.13 -1.15
N GLY A 295 -9.48 21.83 -0.04
CA GLY A 295 -10.66 22.68 0.15
C GLY A 295 -11.98 21.96 0.38
N MET A 296 -12.00 20.62 0.40
CA MET A 296 -13.19 19.84 0.74
C MET A 296 -13.45 19.93 2.26
N SER A 297 -14.71 20.15 2.65
CA SER A 297 -15.07 20.16 4.07
C SER A 297 -14.90 18.79 4.71
N GLY A 298 -14.54 18.76 6.00
CA GLY A 298 -14.34 17.49 6.73
C GLY A 298 -15.59 16.59 6.73
N ASP A 299 -16.79 17.18 6.83
CA ASP A 299 -18.05 16.43 6.78
C ASP A 299 -18.25 15.76 5.41
N ARG A 300 -17.90 16.43 4.31
CA ARG A 300 -17.96 15.86 2.97
C ARG A 300 -16.93 14.74 2.79
N ILE A 301 -15.74 14.86 3.36
CA ILE A 301 -14.69 13.84 3.35
C ILE A 301 -15.16 12.57 4.09
N ALA A 302 -15.74 12.73 5.29
CA ALA A 302 -16.31 11.63 6.06
C ALA A 302 -17.51 10.98 5.35
N ALA A 303 -18.41 11.78 4.78
CA ALA A 303 -19.55 11.28 4.01
C ALA A 303 -19.11 10.49 2.78
N GLN A 304 -18.11 10.95 2.03
CA GLN A 304 -17.58 10.23 0.87
C GLN A 304 -16.99 8.86 1.26
N ARG A 305 -16.28 8.79 2.41
CA ARG A 305 -15.78 7.52 2.94
C ARG A 305 -16.91 6.61 3.34
N TYR A 306 -17.93 7.10 4.03
CA TYR A 306 -19.12 6.32 4.39
C TYR A 306 -19.82 5.76 3.13
N GLU A 307 -20.10 6.60 2.14
CA GLU A 307 -20.75 6.18 0.88
C GLU A 307 -19.91 5.16 0.10
N ARG A 308 -18.58 5.27 0.17
CA ARG A 308 -17.69 4.29 -0.44
C ARG A 308 -17.91 2.89 0.14
N PHE A 309 -17.91 2.77 1.47
CA PHE A 309 -18.07 1.47 2.14
C PHE A 309 -19.51 0.94 2.15
N ARG A 310 -20.49 1.78 1.90
CA ARG A 310 -21.90 1.37 1.73
C ARG A 310 -22.19 0.67 0.40
N LYS A 311 -21.25 0.66 -0.52
CA LYS A 311 -21.40 0.01 -1.84
C LYS A 311 -21.08 -1.50 -1.81
N PHE A 312 -20.58 -2.02 -0.72
CA PHE A 312 -20.20 -3.43 -0.54
C PHE A 312 -21.27 -4.23 0.19
#